data_229b99e9f18493e42b63a59f8967e1ce
#
_entry.id   229b99e9f18493e42b63a59f8967e1ce
#
_cell.length_a   1.000
_cell.length_b   1.000
_cell.length_c   1.000
_cell.angle_alpha   90.00
_cell.angle_beta   90.00
_cell.angle_gamma   90.00
#
_symmetry.space_group_name_H-M   'P 1'
#
loop_
_entity.id
_entity.type
_entity.pdbx_description
1 polymer ?
#
loop_
_entity_poly.entity_id
_entity_poly.type
_entity_poly.pdbx_seq_one_letter_code
_entity_poly.pdbx_strand_id
1 'polypeptide(L)'
;DSIINDNGGGIFGSAGDSVIAEFSSPIKASEAAIAIQSKMKTMNQGIAEPDQMTFRVGINIGDVMVSDDNLFGDAVNIAARLEAEAKPSGICVSQTLFDMINRKIMASFEDAGELELKNIEFPVKAFHVLDNKGTPRFNQDSETIETVVKEAEPGSVAVMFFKNLSNDEEQEYFCEGFSEDLLSMLSRY
;
A
#
# COMPACT_ATOMS: atom_id res chain seq x y z
N ASP A 1 -9.22 5.16 -6.58
CA ASP A 1 -8.51 5.82 -7.66
C ASP A 1 -8.15 7.23 -7.31
N SER A 2 -9.12 8.04 -6.93
CA SER A 2 -8.83 9.39 -6.48
C SER A 2 -7.74 9.39 -5.40
N ILE A 3 -7.79 8.48 -4.42
CA ILE A 3 -6.80 8.45 -3.32
C ILE A 3 -5.38 8.20 -3.83
N ILE A 4 -5.18 7.28 -4.78
CA ILE A 4 -3.85 6.98 -5.34
C ILE A 4 -3.35 8.20 -6.12
N ASN A 5 -4.16 8.73 -7.03
CA ASN A 5 -3.81 9.89 -7.85
C ASN A 5 -3.59 11.15 -7.00
N ASP A 6 -4.46 11.41 -6.01
CA ASP A 6 -4.34 12.56 -5.10
C ASP A 6 -3.06 12.53 -4.28
N ASN A 7 -2.48 11.33 -4.08
CA ASN A 7 -1.19 11.13 -3.44
C ASN A 7 -0.02 11.00 -4.45
N GLY A 8 -0.25 11.30 -5.72
CA GLY A 8 0.79 11.28 -6.75
C GLY A 8 1.24 9.87 -7.15
N GLY A 9 0.38 8.88 -6.97
CA GLY A 9 0.60 7.51 -7.42
C GLY A 9 0.06 7.26 -8.82
N GLY A 10 0.67 6.32 -9.54
CA GLY A 10 0.20 5.79 -10.81
C GLY A 10 -0.25 4.33 -10.64
N ILE A 11 -1.30 3.92 -11.35
CA ILE A 11 -1.76 2.53 -11.35
C ILE A 11 -1.18 1.82 -12.56
N PHE A 12 -0.57 0.67 -12.34
CA PHE A 12 0.04 -0.18 -13.35
C PHE A 12 -0.57 -1.58 -13.28
N GLY A 13 -1.39 -1.90 -14.24
CA GLY A 13 -1.96 -3.22 -14.38
C GLY A 13 -2.89 -3.66 -13.26
N SER A 14 -3.74 -4.59 -13.60
CA SER A 14 -4.51 -5.39 -12.65
C SER A 14 -4.26 -6.87 -12.99
N ALA A 15 -3.94 -7.69 -11.99
CA ALA A 15 -3.83 -9.13 -12.15
C ALA A 15 -4.99 -9.78 -11.37
N GLY A 16 -6.11 -9.96 -12.05
CA GLY A 16 -7.34 -10.43 -11.42
C GLY A 16 -7.89 -9.38 -10.43
N ASP A 17 -8.05 -9.77 -9.19
CA ASP A 17 -8.53 -8.95 -8.06
C ASP A 17 -7.46 -8.06 -7.39
N SER A 18 -6.26 -8.00 -7.97
CA SER A 18 -5.12 -7.27 -7.41
C SER A 18 -4.79 -6.04 -8.26
N VAL A 19 -4.45 -4.93 -7.60
CA VAL A 19 -4.02 -3.69 -8.24
C VAL A 19 -2.61 -3.36 -7.80
N ILE A 20 -1.76 -2.95 -8.74
CA ILE A 20 -0.40 -2.50 -8.51
C ILE A 20 -0.34 -0.99 -8.73
N ALA A 21 0.16 -0.26 -7.75
CA ALA A 21 0.38 1.17 -7.86
C ALA A 21 1.83 1.54 -7.54
N GLU A 22 2.39 2.50 -8.26
CA GLU A 22 3.68 3.07 -7.96
C GLU A 22 3.56 4.49 -7.39
N PHE A 23 4.53 4.87 -6.57
CA PHE A 23 4.62 6.21 -6.00
C PHE A 23 6.07 6.65 -5.98
N SER A 24 6.33 7.89 -6.36
CA SER A 24 7.66 8.50 -6.23
C SER A 24 8.03 8.83 -4.77
N SER A 25 7.09 8.76 -3.85
CA SER A 25 7.28 9.06 -2.43
C SER A 25 6.80 7.94 -1.52
N PRO A 26 7.69 7.35 -0.69
CA PRO A 26 7.33 6.34 0.32
C PRO A 26 6.26 6.83 1.30
N ILE A 27 6.32 8.10 1.68
CA ILE A 27 5.35 8.73 2.58
C ILE A 27 3.97 8.75 1.91
N LYS A 28 3.90 9.19 0.65
CA LYS A 28 2.65 9.29 -0.10
C LYS A 28 2.02 7.92 -0.36
N ALA A 29 2.82 6.90 -0.67
CA ALA A 29 2.35 5.52 -0.76
C ALA A 29 1.69 5.05 0.54
N SER A 30 2.35 5.31 1.67
CA SER A 30 1.84 4.90 2.99
C SER A 30 0.59 5.69 3.40
N GLU A 31 0.54 6.99 3.15
CA GLU A 31 -0.66 7.82 3.38
C GLU A 31 -1.84 7.36 2.53
N ALA A 32 -1.60 7.03 1.25
CA ALA A 32 -2.62 6.49 0.35
C ALA A 32 -3.17 5.15 0.87
N ALA A 33 -2.31 4.22 1.28
CA ALA A 33 -2.73 2.94 1.84
C ALA A 33 -3.58 3.10 3.10
N ILE A 34 -3.18 3.96 4.03
CA ILE A 34 -3.95 4.25 5.25
C ILE A 34 -5.30 4.88 4.90
N ALA A 35 -5.33 5.80 3.94
CA ALA A 35 -6.57 6.43 3.49
C ALA A 35 -7.52 5.43 2.82
N ILE A 36 -7.01 4.50 2.01
CA ILE A 36 -7.78 3.41 1.40
C ILE A 36 -8.42 2.55 2.48
N GLN A 37 -7.65 2.05 3.45
CA GLN A 37 -8.18 1.21 4.53
C GLN A 37 -9.21 1.96 5.39
N SER A 38 -8.99 3.24 5.66
CA SER A 38 -9.95 4.07 6.41
C SER A 38 -11.26 4.26 5.63
N LYS A 39 -11.19 4.47 4.31
CA LYS A 39 -12.35 4.58 3.43
C LYS A 39 -13.13 3.27 3.39
N MET A 40 -12.44 2.13 3.23
CA MET A 40 -13.06 0.79 3.22
C MET A 40 -13.78 0.51 4.54
N LYS A 41 -13.16 0.81 5.67
CA LYS A 41 -13.79 0.70 6.99
C LYS A 41 -15.08 1.52 7.10
N THR A 42 -15.10 2.71 6.52
CA THR A 42 -16.30 3.56 6.50
C THR A 42 -17.38 2.97 5.59
N MET A 43 -17.00 2.45 4.42
CA MET A 43 -17.94 1.83 3.48
C MET A 43 -18.56 0.55 4.03
N ASN A 44 -17.83 -0.21 4.82
CA ASN A 44 -18.31 -1.44 5.47
C ASN A 44 -19.21 -1.20 6.69
N GLN A 45 -19.40 0.07 7.12
CA GLN A 45 -20.29 0.38 8.24
C GLN A 45 -21.73 -0.02 7.92
N GLY A 46 -22.30 -0.89 8.77
CA GLY A 46 -23.66 -1.38 8.61
C GLY A 46 -23.82 -2.58 7.65
N ILE A 47 -22.72 -3.05 7.06
CA ILE A 47 -22.70 -4.27 6.24
C ILE A 47 -22.32 -5.46 7.14
N ALA A 48 -23.00 -6.61 6.97
CA ALA A 48 -22.68 -7.84 7.69
C ALA A 48 -21.28 -8.34 7.32
N GLU A 49 -20.54 -8.95 8.27
CA GLU A 49 -19.16 -9.40 8.03
C GLU A 49 -18.97 -10.24 6.75
N PRO A 50 -19.86 -11.19 6.37
CA PRO A 50 -19.68 -11.96 5.15
C PRO A 50 -19.71 -11.11 3.86
N ASP A 51 -20.42 -9.97 3.92
CA ASP A 51 -20.65 -9.09 2.77
C ASP A 51 -19.70 -7.87 2.77
N GLN A 52 -18.80 -7.78 3.76
CA GLN A 52 -17.83 -6.69 3.85
C GLN A 52 -16.70 -6.86 2.83
N MET A 53 -16.40 -5.80 2.10
CA MET A 53 -15.23 -5.75 1.24
C MET A 53 -13.97 -5.47 2.06
N THR A 54 -12.99 -6.38 1.99
CA THR A 54 -11.73 -6.25 2.73
C THR A 54 -10.55 -6.34 1.77
N PHE A 55 -9.58 -5.43 1.94
CA PHE A 55 -8.34 -5.42 1.19
C PHE A 55 -7.14 -5.67 2.09
N ARG A 56 -6.12 -6.31 1.54
CA ARG A 56 -4.78 -6.33 2.10
C ARG A 56 -3.89 -5.43 1.26
N VAL A 57 -2.91 -4.80 1.88
CA VAL A 57 -1.97 -3.93 1.21
C VAL A 57 -0.55 -4.32 1.60
N GLY A 58 0.30 -4.56 0.60
CA GLY A 58 1.74 -4.74 0.75
C GLY A 58 2.48 -3.57 0.13
N ILE A 59 3.45 -2.98 0.84
CA ILE A 59 4.25 -1.88 0.30
C ILE A 59 5.73 -2.18 0.47
N ASN A 60 6.47 -2.03 -0.62
CA ASN A 60 7.91 -2.15 -0.63
C ASN A 60 8.53 -0.97 -1.39
N ILE A 61 9.84 -0.77 -1.22
CA ILE A 61 10.61 0.22 -1.96
C ILE A 61 11.76 -0.47 -2.69
N GLY A 62 11.99 -0.09 -3.93
CA GLY A 62 13.08 -0.60 -4.75
C GLY A 62 12.92 -0.22 -6.21
N ASP A 63 13.88 -0.61 -7.02
CA ASP A 63 13.88 -0.35 -8.44
C ASP A 63 12.83 -1.20 -9.16
N VAL A 64 12.13 -0.58 -10.10
CA VAL A 64 11.14 -1.24 -10.96
C VAL A 64 11.43 -0.95 -12.43
N MET A 65 11.07 -1.90 -13.26
CA MET A 65 11.09 -1.73 -14.73
C MET A 65 9.67 -1.62 -15.23
N VAL A 66 9.41 -0.63 -16.06
CA VAL A 66 8.11 -0.43 -16.72
C VAL A 66 8.21 -1.02 -18.13
N SER A 67 7.32 -1.92 -18.48
CA SER A 67 7.17 -2.46 -19.84
C SER A 67 5.71 -2.79 -20.12
N ASP A 68 5.17 -2.30 -21.25
CA ASP A 68 3.79 -2.56 -21.70
C ASP A 68 2.73 -2.33 -20.61
N ASP A 69 2.80 -1.17 -19.96
CA ASP A 69 1.93 -0.75 -18.86
C ASP A 69 1.95 -1.68 -17.61
N ASN A 70 2.98 -2.51 -17.48
CA ASN A 70 3.21 -3.35 -16.31
C ASN A 70 4.51 -2.99 -15.59
N LEU A 71 4.52 -3.23 -14.27
CA LEU A 71 5.70 -3.10 -13.43
C LEU A 71 6.33 -4.46 -13.18
N PHE A 72 7.64 -4.53 -13.36
CA PHE A 72 8.45 -5.72 -13.14
C PHE A 72 9.62 -5.43 -12.22
N GLY A 73 10.05 -6.42 -11.47
CA GLY A 73 11.22 -6.36 -10.61
C GLY A 73 11.00 -7.04 -9.26
N ASP A 74 12.09 -7.26 -8.55
CA ASP A 74 12.03 -7.88 -7.22
C ASP A 74 11.23 -7.03 -6.22
N ALA A 75 11.25 -5.70 -6.40
CA ALA A 75 10.46 -4.80 -5.56
C ALA A 75 8.96 -5.08 -5.66
N VAL A 76 8.45 -5.36 -6.87
CA VAL A 76 7.04 -5.71 -7.10
C VAL A 76 6.72 -7.08 -6.48
N ASN A 77 7.60 -8.07 -6.67
CA ASN A 77 7.44 -9.39 -6.10
C ASN A 77 7.40 -9.37 -4.57
N ILE A 78 8.28 -8.59 -3.94
CA ILE A 78 8.30 -8.42 -2.49
C ILE A 78 7.00 -7.75 -2.02
N ALA A 79 6.55 -6.68 -2.68
CA ALA A 79 5.29 -6.00 -2.32
C ALA A 79 4.09 -6.97 -2.38
N ALA A 80 3.99 -7.81 -3.43
CA ALA A 80 2.95 -8.81 -3.57
C ALA A 80 3.01 -9.88 -2.44
N ARG A 81 4.21 -10.25 -1.98
CA ARG A 81 4.36 -11.18 -0.84
C ARG A 81 4.01 -10.53 0.48
N LEU A 82 4.40 -9.27 0.70
CA LEU A 82 4.00 -8.52 1.88
C LEU A 82 2.48 -8.31 1.96
N GLU A 83 1.82 -8.14 0.81
CA GLU A 83 0.35 -8.15 0.74
C GLU A 83 -0.21 -9.46 1.27
N ALA A 84 0.33 -10.61 0.82
CA ALA A 84 -0.12 -11.93 1.27
C ALA A 84 0.05 -12.15 2.79
N GLU A 85 1.06 -11.53 3.39
CA GLU A 85 1.34 -11.58 4.84
C GLU A 85 0.55 -10.53 5.64
N ALA A 86 -0.07 -9.56 4.97
CA ALA A 86 -0.87 -8.55 5.65
C ALA A 86 -2.12 -9.17 6.28
N LYS A 87 -2.50 -8.69 7.46
CA LYS A 87 -3.78 -9.04 8.11
C LYS A 87 -4.95 -8.56 7.24
N PRO A 88 -6.12 -9.21 7.26
CA PRO A 88 -7.32 -8.68 6.58
C PRO A 88 -7.57 -7.22 6.96
N SER A 89 -7.84 -6.38 5.99
CA SER A 89 -7.94 -4.92 6.14
C SER A 89 -6.65 -4.26 6.69
N GLY A 90 -5.52 -4.94 6.59
CA GLY A 90 -4.22 -4.48 7.10
C GLY A 90 -3.28 -4.01 6.01
N ILE A 91 -2.16 -3.46 6.46
CA ILE A 91 -1.05 -3.00 5.63
C ILE A 91 0.23 -3.63 6.17
N CYS A 92 1.03 -4.24 5.29
CA CYS A 92 2.34 -4.78 5.62
C CYS A 92 3.42 -4.08 4.79
N VAL A 93 4.51 -3.67 5.45
CA VAL A 93 5.58 -2.89 4.83
C VAL A 93 6.94 -3.53 5.08
N SER A 94 7.87 -3.39 4.13
CA SER A 94 9.26 -3.84 4.32
C SER A 94 10.00 -2.97 5.34
N GLN A 95 11.08 -3.52 5.94
CA GLN A 95 11.98 -2.77 6.83
C GLN A 95 12.50 -1.50 6.17
N THR A 96 12.92 -1.57 4.91
CA THR A 96 13.45 -0.41 4.19
C THR A 96 12.42 0.72 4.12
N LEU A 97 11.17 0.39 3.84
CA LEU A 97 10.10 1.37 3.84
C LEU A 97 9.82 1.89 5.25
N PHE A 98 9.73 0.99 6.25
CA PHE A 98 9.54 1.37 7.66
C PHE A 98 10.56 2.40 8.11
N ASP A 99 11.84 2.20 7.83
CA ASP A 99 12.91 3.12 8.24
C ASP A 99 12.74 4.53 7.66
N MET A 100 12.12 4.63 6.49
CA MET A 100 11.85 5.91 5.84
C MET A 100 10.63 6.64 6.39
N ILE A 101 9.62 5.91 6.88
CA ILE A 101 8.30 6.47 7.22
C ILE A 101 7.98 6.52 8.72
N ASN A 102 8.64 5.72 9.56
CA ASN A 102 8.24 5.48 10.96
C ASN A 102 8.14 6.74 11.84
N ARG A 103 8.84 7.83 11.46
CA ARG A 103 8.81 9.13 12.15
C ARG A 103 8.11 10.24 11.36
N LYS A 104 7.62 9.92 10.16
CA LYS A 104 7.09 10.91 9.21
C LYS A 104 5.60 10.78 8.98
N ILE A 105 5.01 9.63 9.29
CA ILE A 105 3.57 9.40 9.20
C ILE A 105 2.97 9.16 10.59
N MET A 106 1.70 9.51 10.74
CA MET A 106 0.95 9.30 11.99
C MET A 106 0.38 7.89 12.05
N ALA A 107 1.24 6.89 12.24
CA ALA A 107 0.86 5.50 12.40
C ALA A 107 1.75 4.81 13.45
N SER A 108 1.25 3.75 14.08
CA SER A 108 2.08 2.82 14.86
C SER A 108 2.45 1.61 14.00
N PHE A 109 3.48 0.92 14.42
CA PHE A 109 3.99 -0.26 13.71
C PHE A 109 4.16 -1.41 14.68
N GLU A 110 3.80 -2.61 14.23
CA GLU A 110 4.02 -3.88 14.91
C GLU A 110 5.06 -4.66 14.12
N ASP A 111 6.12 -5.11 14.77
CA ASP A 111 7.16 -5.95 14.14
C ASP A 111 6.53 -7.29 13.73
N ALA A 112 6.57 -7.60 12.44
CA ALA A 112 6.09 -8.87 11.88
C ALA A 112 7.21 -9.93 11.83
N GLY A 113 8.43 -9.56 12.19
CA GLY A 113 9.60 -10.43 12.14
C GLY A 113 10.24 -10.55 10.77
N GLU A 114 11.07 -11.56 10.61
CA GLU A 114 11.68 -11.94 9.35
C GLU A 114 10.78 -12.96 8.64
N LEU A 115 10.34 -12.61 7.43
CA LEU A 115 9.43 -13.41 6.63
C LEU A 115 10.21 -14.14 5.53
N GLU A 116 10.08 -15.46 5.49
CA GLU A 116 10.55 -16.29 4.37
C GLU A 116 9.54 -16.20 3.22
N LEU A 117 9.80 -15.29 2.27
CA LEU A 117 8.89 -15.05 1.16
C LEU A 117 9.18 -15.99 -0.01
N LYS A 118 8.13 -16.58 -0.60
CA LYS A 118 8.27 -17.52 -1.70
C LYS A 118 9.01 -16.90 -2.88
N ASN A 119 10.07 -17.57 -3.36
CA ASN A 119 10.95 -17.15 -4.45
C ASN A 119 11.76 -15.86 -4.18
N ILE A 120 11.93 -15.47 -2.93
CA ILE A 120 12.85 -14.43 -2.49
C ILE A 120 13.99 -15.11 -1.74
N GLU A 121 15.24 -14.84 -2.16
CA GLU A 121 16.43 -15.57 -1.68
C GLU A 121 16.71 -15.34 -0.20
N PHE A 122 16.45 -14.13 0.30
CA PHE A 122 16.73 -13.74 1.68
C PHE A 122 15.45 -13.39 2.42
N PRO A 123 15.38 -13.70 3.74
CA PRO A 123 14.25 -13.27 4.57
C PRO A 123 14.08 -11.75 4.53
N VAL A 124 12.85 -11.32 4.45
CA VAL A 124 12.49 -9.89 4.43
C VAL A 124 11.91 -9.52 5.79
N LYS A 125 12.57 -8.61 6.50
CA LYS A 125 12.01 -8.07 7.73
C LYS A 125 10.85 -7.12 7.39
N ALA A 126 9.72 -7.29 8.09
CA ALA A 126 8.48 -6.60 7.79
C ALA A 126 7.79 -6.04 9.03
N PHE A 127 6.87 -5.11 8.82
CA PHE A 127 6.06 -4.45 9.86
C PHE A 127 4.62 -4.33 9.41
N HIS A 128 3.69 -4.58 10.33
CA HIS A 128 2.29 -4.24 10.15
C HIS A 128 2.04 -2.79 10.56
N VAL A 129 1.36 -2.03 9.71
CA VAL A 129 0.91 -0.67 10.04
C VAL A 129 -0.38 -0.77 10.85
N LEU A 130 -0.39 -0.15 12.01
CA LEU A 130 -1.56 -0.10 12.89
C LEU A 130 -2.27 1.25 12.73
N ASP A 131 -3.59 1.21 12.46
CA ASP A 131 -4.43 2.41 12.41
C ASP A 131 -4.58 3.00 13.81
N ASN A 132 -3.81 4.02 14.12
CA ASN A 132 -3.92 4.76 15.35
C ASN A 132 -4.99 5.83 15.23
N LYS A 133 -6.25 5.49 15.50
CA LYS A 133 -7.25 6.48 15.87
C LYS A 133 -6.97 6.97 17.29
N GLY A 134 -6.23 8.07 17.40
CA GLY A 134 -6.22 8.92 18.56
C GLY A 134 -5.15 8.62 19.60
N THR A 135 -4.04 9.20 19.45
CA THR A 135 -3.32 10.13 20.35
C THR A 135 -2.04 10.57 19.63
N PRO A 136 -1.83 11.87 19.39
CA PRO A 136 -0.52 12.32 18.94
C PRO A 136 0.45 12.03 20.09
N ARG A 137 1.39 11.10 19.87
CA ARG A 137 2.56 11.02 20.73
C ARG A 137 3.45 12.21 20.37
N PHE A 138 3.15 13.35 20.96
CA PHE A 138 4.12 14.42 21.09
C PHE A 138 5.20 13.90 22.04
N ASN A 139 6.27 13.34 21.52
CA ASN A 139 7.51 13.35 22.26
C ASN A 139 7.99 14.79 22.27
N GLN A 140 7.97 15.39 23.46
CA GLN A 140 8.56 16.68 23.79
C GLN A 140 10.09 16.57 23.75
N ASP A 141 10.65 16.39 22.55
CA ASP A 141 12.03 16.72 22.26
C ASP A 141 12.03 17.33 20.85
N SER A 142 11.38 18.49 20.77
CA SER A 142 11.39 19.29 19.56
C SER A 142 12.65 20.15 19.55
N GLU A 143 13.76 19.56 19.22
CA GLU A 143 14.74 20.32 18.47
C GLU A 143 14.15 20.59 17.09
N THR A 144 14.06 21.86 16.76
CA THR A 144 13.60 22.39 15.48
C THR A 144 14.47 21.81 14.36
N ILE A 145 14.01 20.67 13.80
CA ILE A 145 14.62 20.16 12.58
C ILE A 145 13.98 20.97 11.45
N GLU A 146 14.73 21.93 10.95
CA GLU A 146 14.49 22.47 9.62
C GLU A 146 14.35 21.29 8.67
N THR A 147 13.18 21.18 8.06
CA THR A 147 12.82 20.10 7.15
C THR A 147 13.69 20.23 5.90
N VAL A 148 14.87 19.64 5.94
CA VAL A 148 15.53 19.24 4.69
C VAL A 148 14.70 18.11 4.11
N VAL A 149 13.77 18.48 3.25
CA VAL A 149 13.12 17.54 2.34
C VAL A 149 14.25 17.01 1.46
N LYS A 150 14.88 15.92 1.85
CA LYS A 150 15.64 15.12 0.90
C LYS A 150 14.61 14.61 -0.10
N GLU A 151 14.59 15.22 -1.26
CA GLU A 151 13.92 14.66 -2.42
C GLU A 151 14.37 13.20 -2.54
N ALA A 152 13.42 12.28 -2.72
CA ALA A 152 13.73 10.89 -2.95
C ALA A 152 14.73 10.83 -4.12
N GLU A 153 15.76 10.00 -3.98
CA GLU A 153 16.71 9.83 -5.06
C GLU A 153 15.97 9.42 -6.34
N PRO A 154 16.31 9.97 -7.51
CA PRO A 154 15.66 9.60 -8.77
C PRO A 154 15.83 8.08 -8.98
N GLY A 155 14.72 7.36 -9.04
CA GLY A 155 14.70 5.90 -9.25
C GLY A 155 14.13 5.07 -8.09
N SER A 156 13.86 5.67 -6.92
CA SER A 156 13.19 4.95 -5.83
C SER A 156 11.68 4.99 -6.02
N VAL A 157 11.03 3.83 -6.13
CA VAL A 157 9.59 3.70 -6.30
C VAL A 157 9.02 2.87 -5.16
N ALA A 158 7.98 3.37 -4.50
CA ALA A 158 7.21 2.59 -3.55
C ALA A 158 6.09 1.86 -4.33
N VAL A 159 6.11 0.53 -4.29
CA VAL A 159 5.09 -0.31 -4.91
C VAL A 159 4.08 -0.71 -3.86
N MET A 160 2.83 -0.39 -4.12
CA MET A 160 1.69 -0.81 -3.32
C MET A 160 0.92 -1.89 -4.07
N PHE A 161 0.66 -3.00 -3.37
CA PHE A 161 -0.15 -4.09 -3.86
C PHE A 161 -1.35 -4.28 -2.94
N PHE A 162 -2.54 -4.44 -3.48
CA PHE A 162 -3.74 -4.69 -2.69
C PHE A 162 -4.67 -5.68 -3.39
N LYS A 163 -5.35 -6.48 -2.58
CA LYS A 163 -6.22 -7.55 -3.03
C LYS A 163 -7.53 -7.55 -2.26
N ASN A 164 -8.65 -7.77 -2.98
CA ASN A 164 -9.95 -8.01 -2.37
C ASN A 164 -9.99 -9.43 -1.78
N LEU A 165 -10.51 -9.56 -0.57
CA LEU A 165 -10.67 -10.83 0.14
C LEU A 165 -12.13 -11.22 0.34
N SER A 166 -13.10 -10.50 -0.22
CA SER A 166 -14.50 -10.90 -0.11
C SER A 166 -14.74 -12.19 -0.90
N ASN A 167 -15.55 -13.09 -0.34
CA ASN A 167 -15.93 -14.37 -0.98
C ASN A 167 -17.18 -14.24 -1.85
N ASP A 168 -17.60 -13.03 -2.20
CA ASP A 168 -18.82 -12.78 -2.95
C ASP A 168 -18.51 -12.68 -4.45
N GLU A 169 -18.99 -13.64 -5.23
CA GLU A 169 -18.83 -13.68 -6.69
C GLU A 169 -19.47 -12.45 -7.39
N GLU A 170 -20.50 -11.81 -6.81
CA GLU A 170 -21.07 -10.57 -7.34
C GLU A 170 -20.14 -9.38 -7.10
N GLN A 171 -19.30 -9.44 -6.07
CA GLN A 171 -18.29 -8.41 -5.80
C GLN A 171 -17.02 -8.58 -6.64
N GLU A 172 -16.75 -9.77 -7.16
CA GLU A 172 -15.70 -10.01 -8.15
C GLU A 172 -16.00 -9.19 -9.43
N TYR A 173 -17.26 -9.18 -9.85
CA TYR A 173 -17.75 -8.33 -10.95
C TYR A 173 -17.64 -6.83 -10.63
N PHE A 174 -17.87 -6.44 -9.38
CA PHE A 174 -17.69 -5.06 -8.94
C PHE A 174 -16.21 -4.65 -8.91
N CYS A 175 -15.31 -5.55 -8.54
CA CYS A 175 -13.86 -5.32 -8.60
C CYS A 175 -13.35 -5.25 -10.05
N GLU A 176 -13.89 -6.06 -10.96
CA GLU A 176 -13.60 -5.95 -12.40
C GLU A 176 -14.16 -4.63 -12.98
N GLY A 177 -15.41 -4.29 -12.70
CA GLY A 177 -16.03 -3.04 -13.15
C GLY A 177 -15.36 -1.81 -12.54
N PHE A 178 -14.94 -1.89 -11.28
CA PHE A 178 -14.19 -0.83 -10.62
C PHE A 178 -12.77 -0.68 -11.21
N SER A 179 -12.13 -1.77 -11.59
CA SER A 179 -10.85 -1.78 -12.30
C SER A 179 -10.99 -1.25 -13.73
N GLU A 180 -12.07 -1.60 -14.44
CA GLU A 180 -12.36 -1.10 -15.79
C GLU A 180 -12.75 0.39 -15.79
N ASP A 181 -13.54 0.85 -14.84
CA ASP A 181 -13.84 2.29 -14.66
C ASP A 181 -12.57 3.08 -14.32
N LEU A 182 -11.62 2.46 -13.60
CA LEU A 182 -10.29 2.96 -13.34
C LEU A 182 -9.49 3.17 -14.62
N LEU A 183 -9.38 2.13 -15.42
CA LEU A 183 -8.66 2.14 -16.69
C LEU A 183 -9.32 3.09 -17.69
N SER A 184 -10.65 3.15 -17.73
CA SER A 184 -11.41 4.05 -18.62
C SER A 184 -11.23 5.53 -18.26
N MET A 185 -11.10 5.87 -16.97
CA MET A 185 -10.80 7.26 -16.55
C MET A 185 -9.35 7.66 -16.84
N LEU A 186 -8.40 6.71 -16.77
CA LEU A 186 -6.99 6.97 -17.05
C LEU A 186 -6.68 7.11 -18.54
N SER A 187 -7.47 6.47 -19.44
CA SER A 187 -7.27 6.55 -20.89
C SER A 187 -7.73 7.89 -21.50
N ARG A 188 -8.25 8.83 -20.70
CA ARG A 188 -8.75 10.14 -21.17
C ARG A 188 -7.78 11.31 -20.95
N TYR A 189 -6.59 11.03 -20.43
CA TYR A 189 -5.49 11.99 -20.28
C TYR A 189 -4.20 11.40 -20.82
#